data_fb98517cd53dde9e50dc87083d1f2a0d
#
_entry.id   fb98517cd53dde9e50dc87083d1f2a0d
#
_cell.length_a   1.000
_cell.length_b   1.000
_cell.length_c   1.000
_cell.angle_alpha   90.00
_cell.angle_beta   90.00
_cell.angle_gamma   90.00
#
_symmetry.space_group_name_H-M   'P 1'
#
loop_
_entity.id
_entity.type
_entity.pdbx_description
1 polymer ?
#
loop_
_entity_poly.entity_id
_entity_poly.type
_entity_poly.pdbx_seq_one_letter_code
_entity_poly.pdbx_strand_id
1 'polypeptide(L)'
;MIKVIKIGGNVVDNPELLRKFARDFAEMPGMKILVHGGGVMASQMQKAMGMIPQMIEGRRVTDEETLKVVTMVYAGWCNKNITALLQSERCNAIGLSGADGNAVRAAKRAPMTVHDALTGEDRTVDYGYVGDVTAESVNAKFLYSLLERGITPVLCAINHDGEGNLLNTNADTIASSVAVAMANYRYRSPREVCCKCEDCTHCSDDGRLTHIVNLIYCFEKDGVLYDKNDDSSVIPEISEEYFAQLKAEGRVADGMIPKLTNAFKAISNGVDRVIIKHALNLNTALGTTLKK
;
A
#
# COMPACT_ATOMS: atom_id res chain seq x y z
N MET A 1 14.01 11.36 -3.78
CA MET A 1 12.64 10.88 -4.09
C MET A 1 12.48 9.45 -3.58
N ILE A 2 11.38 9.17 -2.92
CA ILE A 2 10.99 7.83 -2.45
C ILE A 2 9.74 7.39 -3.22
N LYS A 3 9.70 6.14 -3.63
CA LYS A 3 8.53 5.52 -4.26
C LYS A 3 8.00 4.44 -3.34
N VAL A 4 6.73 4.56 -2.94
CA VAL A 4 6.02 3.50 -2.21
C VAL A 4 5.12 2.81 -3.21
N ILE A 5 5.38 1.52 -3.46
CA ILE A 5 4.68 0.73 -4.47
C ILE A 5 3.85 -0.33 -3.76
N LYS A 6 2.57 -0.45 -4.12
CA LYS A 6 1.70 -1.51 -3.62
C LYS A 6 1.29 -2.45 -4.75
N ILE A 7 1.45 -3.75 -4.52
CA ILE A 7 0.96 -4.79 -5.44
C ILE A 7 -0.22 -5.56 -4.84
N GLY A 8 -1.20 -5.86 -5.68
CA GLY A 8 -2.38 -6.64 -5.32
C GLY A 8 -2.13 -8.15 -5.29
N GLY A 9 -3.11 -8.90 -4.77
CA GLY A 9 -3.05 -10.36 -4.70
C GLY A 9 -2.83 -11.00 -6.06
N ASN A 10 -3.51 -10.53 -7.11
CA ASN A 10 -3.40 -11.11 -8.45
C ASN A 10 -1.99 -11.01 -9.05
N VAL A 11 -1.20 -9.99 -8.67
CA VAL A 11 0.23 -9.91 -9.04
C VAL A 11 1.03 -10.95 -8.26
N VAL A 12 0.77 -11.06 -6.94
CA VAL A 12 1.49 -11.97 -6.04
C VAL A 12 1.20 -13.43 -6.38
N ASP A 13 -0.03 -13.73 -6.80
CA ASP A 13 -0.51 -15.10 -7.06
C ASP A 13 -0.18 -15.59 -8.48
N ASN A 14 0.31 -14.71 -9.37
CA ASN A 14 0.73 -15.07 -10.72
C ASN A 14 2.27 -15.07 -10.81
N PRO A 15 2.93 -16.24 -10.91
CA PRO A 15 4.39 -16.33 -10.90
C PRO A 15 5.09 -15.59 -12.06
N GLU A 16 4.50 -15.60 -13.26
CA GLU A 16 5.08 -14.93 -14.43
C GLU A 16 4.99 -13.41 -14.29
N LEU A 17 3.81 -12.92 -13.91
CA LEU A 17 3.57 -11.51 -13.66
C LEU A 17 4.45 -10.98 -12.53
N LEU A 18 4.57 -11.76 -11.43
CA LEU A 18 5.41 -11.39 -10.30
C LEU A 18 6.90 -11.32 -10.67
N ARG A 19 7.41 -12.26 -11.49
CA ARG A 19 8.80 -12.22 -11.98
C ARG A 19 9.07 -10.99 -12.83
N LYS A 20 8.16 -10.69 -13.77
CA LYS A 20 8.30 -9.49 -14.62
C LYS A 20 8.22 -8.22 -13.76
N PHE A 21 7.26 -8.14 -12.83
CA PHE A 21 7.17 -7.03 -11.89
C PHE A 21 8.46 -6.86 -11.07
N ALA A 22 9.03 -7.96 -10.54
CA ALA A 22 10.26 -7.91 -9.73
C ALA A 22 11.44 -7.32 -10.51
N ARG A 23 11.59 -7.68 -11.79
CA ARG A 23 12.59 -7.10 -12.69
C ARG A 23 12.36 -5.61 -12.91
N ASP A 24 11.14 -5.22 -13.31
CA ASP A 24 10.79 -3.82 -13.57
C ASP A 24 10.95 -2.97 -12.30
N PHE A 25 10.61 -3.54 -11.13
CA PHE A 25 10.81 -2.90 -9.83
C PHE A 25 12.29 -2.75 -9.48
N ALA A 26 13.12 -3.77 -9.73
CA ALA A 26 14.55 -3.71 -9.47
C ALA A 26 15.23 -2.61 -10.30
N GLU A 27 14.87 -2.47 -11.57
CA GLU A 27 15.40 -1.47 -12.50
C GLU A 27 14.96 -0.04 -12.16
N MET A 28 13.87 0.13 -11.42
CA MET A 28 13.35 1.45 -11.06
C MET A 28 14.38 2.22 -10.20
N PRO A 29 14.80 3.44 -10.61
CA PRO A 29 15.81 4.20 -9.90
C PRO A 29 15.26 4.81 -8.59
N GLY A 30 16.16 5.06 -7.65
CA GLY A 30 15.89 5.76 -6.38
C GLY A 30 15.47 4.83 -5.25
N MET A 31 15.12 5.43 -4.13
CA MET A 31 14.66 4.72 -2.92
C MET A 31 13.25 4.16 -3.14
N LYS A 32 13.04 2.90 -2.76
CA LYS A 32 11.78 2.18 -3.00
C LYS A 32 11.34 1.41 -1.76
N ILE A 33 10.04 1.39 -1.51
CA ILE A 33 9.39 0.53 -0.51
C ILE A 33 8.30 -0.25 -1.24
N LEU A 34 8.29 -1.56 -1.06
CA LEU A 34 7.23 -2.41 -1.61
C LEU A 34 6.25 -2.79 -0.51
N VAL A 35 4.96 -2.71 -0.81
CA VAL A 35 3.88 -3.20 0.08
C VAL A 35 3.05 -4.22 -0.67
N HIS A 36 2.76 -5.36 -0.06
CA HIS A 36 1.97 -6.40 -0.69
C HIS A 36 0.90 -7.00 0.23
N GLY A 37 -0.13 -7.54 -0.38
CA GLY A 37 -1.12 -8.40 0.26
C GLY A 37 -0.83 -9.88 0.01
N GLY A 38 -1.88 -10.68 -0.16
CA GLY A 38 -1.83 -12.12 -0.42
C GLY A 38 -3.20 -12.76 -0.18
N GLY A 39 -4.28 -11.95 -0.28
CA GLY A 39 -5.63 -12.34 0.12
C GLY A 39 -6.19 -13.55 -0.63
N VAL A 40 -5.89 -13.70 -1.93
CA VAL A 40 -6.36 -14.82 -2.74
C VAL A 40 -5.69 -16.12 -2.26
N MET A 41 -4.36 -16.12 -2.14
CA MET A 41 -3.60 -17.27 -1.64
C MET A 41 -4.01 -17.66 -0.20
N ALA A 42 -4.25 -16.67 0.67
CA ALA A 42 -4.74 -16.94 2.02
C ALA A 42 -6.12 -17.61 2.00
N SER A 43 -7.02 -17.18 1.10
CA SER A 43 -8.33 -17.83 0.95
C SER A 43 -8.22 -19.25 0.42
N GLN A 44 -7.31 -19.50 -0.52
CA GLN A 44 -7.02 -20.85 -1.01
C GLN A 44 -6.46 -21.74 0.10
N MET A 45 -5.52 -21.22 0.90
CA MET A 45 -4.94 -21.95 2.02
C MET A 45 -6.00 -22.27 3.10
N GLN A 46 -6.83 -21.29 3.48
CA GLN A 46 -7.93 -21.55 4.42
C GLN A 46 -8.85 -22.67 3.92
N LYS A 47 -9.26 -22.63 2.63
CA LYS A 47 -10.11 -23.69 2.04
C LYS A 47 -9.40 -25.05 2.06
N ALA A 48 -8.11 -25.10 1.74
CA ALA A 48 -7.32 -26.34 1.78
C ALA A 48 -7.22 -26.94 3.20
N MET A 49 -7.29 -26.08 4.24
CA MET A 49 -7.34 -26.47 5.65
C MET A 49 -8.76 -26.72 6.18
N GLY A 50 -9.79 -26.74 5.30
CA GLY A 50 -11.18 -26.94 5.69
C GLY A 50 -11.86 -25.73 6.34
N MET A 51 -11.24 -24.54 6.26
CA MET A 51 -11.79 -23.31 6.81
C MET A 51 -12.61 -22.56 5.74
N ILE A 52 -13.62 -21.82 6.19
CA ILE A 52 -14.44 -20.97 5.32
C ILE A 52 -13.99 -19.51 5.47
N PRO A 53 -13.35 -18.89 4.45
CA PRO A 53 -12.99 -17.49 4.50
C PRO A 53 -14.23 -16.60 4.60
N GLN A 54 -14.29 -15.76 5.64
CA GLN A 54 -15.35 -14.78 5.81
C GLN A 54 -14.86 -13.39 5.39
N MET A 55 -15.59 -12.77 4.45
CA MET A 55 -15.27 -11.42 3.94
C MET A 55 -16.49 -10.53 4.15
N ILE A 56 -16.31 -9.38 4.77
CA ILE A 56 -17.34 -8.36 4.95
C ILE A 56 -16.79 -7.04 4.41
N GLU A 57 -17.50 -6.41 3.48
CA GLU A 57 -17.06 -5.19 2.79
C GLU A 57 -15.62 -5.26 2.26
N GLY A 58 -15.25 -6.40 1.68
CA GLY A 58 -13.91 -6.62 1.14
C GLY A 58 -12.81 -6.82 2.20
N ARG A 59 -13.16 -6.90 3.48
CA ARG A 59 -12.24 -7.14 4.59
C ARG A 59 -12.44 -8.54 5.16
N ARG A 60 -11.33 -9.20 5.48
CA ARG A 60 -11.35 -10.55 6.06
C ARG A 60 -11.65 -10.47 7.55
N VAL A 61 -12.72 -11.12 7.99
CA VAL A 61 -12.92 -11.41 9.41
C VAL A 61 -11.81 -12.37 9.84
N THR A 62 -11.09 -12.03 10.87
CA THR A 62 -9.83 -12.66 11.25
C THR A 62 -9.92 -13.15 12.70
N ASP A 63 -10.38 -14.37 12.89
CA ASP A 63 -10.26 -15.08 14.16
C ASP A 63 -8.81 -15.57 14.38
N GLU A 64 -8.55 -16.23 15.49
CA GLU A 64 -7.19 -16.68 15.85
C GLU A 64 -6.61 -17.66 14.81
N GLU A 65 -7.39 -18.61 14.32
CA GLU A 65 -6.95 -19.59 13.32
C GLU A 65 -6.72 -18.92 11.95
N THR A 66 -7.61 -18.01 11.57
CA THR A 66 -7.43 -17.19 10.37
C THR A 66 -6.17 -16.32 10.48
N LEU A 67 -5.89 -15.74 11.66
CA LEU A 67 -4.67 -14.95 11.87
C LEU A 67 -3.40 -15.79 11.65
N LYS A 68 -3.37 -17.02 12.15
CA LYS A 68 -2.25 -17.96 11.91
C LYS A 68 -2.06 -18.21 10.42
N VAL A 69 -3.13 -18.51 9.70
CA VAL A 69 -3.06 -18.76 8.25
C VAL A 69 -2.60 -17.52 7.47
N VAL A 70 -3.18 -16.34 7.72
CA VAL A 70 -2.76 -15.14 7.00
C VAL A 70 -1.32 -14.74 7.35
N THR A 71 -0.86 -14.99 8.56
CA THR A 71 0.53 -14.75 8.96
C THR A 71 1.48 -15.69 8.21
N MET A 72 1.20 -16.99 8.15
CA MET A 72 1.99 -17.95 7.37
C MET A 72 2.05 -17.58 5.90
N VAL A 73 0.92 -17.17 5.32
CA VAL A 73 0.84 -16.82 3.90
C VAL A 73 1.48 -15.47 3.63
N TYR A 74 1.10 -14.41 4.32
CA TYR A 74 1.57 -13.06 3.99
C TYR A 74 3.02 -12.83 4.43
N ALA A 75 3.34 -13.07 5.71
CA ALA A 75 4.67 -12.80 6.25
C ALA A 75 5.68 -13.93 5.93
N GLY A 76 5.18 -15.15 5.77
CA GLY A 76 5.97 -16.30 5.36
C GLY A 76 6.12 -16.35 3.84
N TRP A 77 5.22 -17.07 3.18
CA TRP A 77 5.38 -17.42 1.77
C TRP A 77 5.45 -16.21 0.83
N CYS A 78 4.43 -15.37 0.80
CA CYS A 78 4.38 -14.24 -0.16
C CYS A 78 5.57 -13.30 0.04
N ASN A 79 5.81 -12.87 1.27
CA ASN A 79 6.86 -11.92 1.59
C ASN A 79 8.26 -12.45 1.25
N LYS A 80 8.58 -13.70 1.63
CA LYS A 80 9.89 -14.27 1.38
C LYS A 80 10.09 -14.64 -0.09
N ASN A 81 9.04 -15.07 -0.79
CA ASN A 81 9.12 -15.33 -2.23
C ASN A 81 9.38 -14.03 -3.01
N ILE A 82 8.66 -12.95 -2.71
CA ILE A 82 8.90 -11.63 -3.32
C ILE A 82 10.32 -11.16 -3.03
N THR A 83 10.76 -11.26 -1.77
CA THR A 83 12.11 -10.84 -1.38
C THR A 83 13.18 -11.63 -2.13
N ALA A 84 13.03 -12.96 -2.26
CA ALA A 84 13.96 -13.82 -2.99
C ALA A 84 14.03 -13.45 -4.49
N LEU A 85 12.86 -13.16 -5.11
CA LEU A 85 12.81 -12.69 -6.51
C LEU A 85 13.52 -11.35 -6.68
N LEU A 86 13.32 -10.39 -5.77
CA LEU A 86 14.02 -9.11 -5.83
C LEU A 86 15.53 -9.27 -5.66
N GLN A 87 15.99 -10.16 -4.76
CA GLN A 87 17.41 -10.46 -4.62
C GLN A 87 17.99 -11.08 -5.90
N SER A 88 17.26 -11.94 -6.61
CA SER A 88 17.71 -12.52 -7.89
C SER A 88 17.86 -11.46 -9.00
N GLU A 89 17.10 -10.37 -8.92
CA GLU A 89 17.20 -9.21 -9.80
C GLU A 89 18.19 -8.12 -9.28
N ARG A 90 19.06 -8.48 -8.32
CA ARG A 90 20.07 -7.59 -7.71
C ARG A 90 19.48 -6.38 -6.97
N CYS A 91 18.22 -6.45 -6.58
CA CYS A 91 17.62 -5.47 -5.68
C CYS A 91 17.81 -5.96 -4.23
N ASN A 92 18.65 -5.27 -3.46
CA ASN A 92 18.92 -5.65 -2.06
C ASN A 92 17.67 -5.36 -1.21
N ALA A 93 16.83 -6.38 -1.03
CA ALA A 93 15.55 -6.29 -0.37
C ALA A 93 15.52 -7.02 0.97
N ILE A 94 14.73 -6.52 1.91
CA ILE A 94 14.42 -7.16 3.18
C ILE A 94 12.92 -7.31 3.36
N GLY A 95 12.45 -8.53 3.56
CA GLY A 95 11.04 -8.82 3.82
C GLY A 95 10.70 -8.65 5.29
N LEU A 96 9.69 -7.82 5.57
CA LEU A 96 9.25 -7.41 6.90
C LEU A 96 7.74 -7.55 7.06
N SER A 97 7.32 -7.91 8.27
CA SER A 97 6.02 -7.56 8.83
C SER A 97 6.11 -6.23 9.59
N GLY A 98 5.00 -5.67 10.07
CA GLY A 98 5.05 -4.49 10.90
C GLY A 98 5.71 -4.73 12.28
N ALA A 99 5.76 -5.98 12.74
CA ALA A 99 6.42 -6.35 13.99
C ALA A 99 7.96 -6.29 13.90
N ASP A 100 8.51 -6.52 12.70
CA ASP A 100 9.96 -6.50 12.49
C ASP A 100 10.49 -5.06 12.64
N GLY A 101 11.37 -4.85 13.60
CA GLY A 101 11.92 -3.54 13.90
C GLY A 101 10.87 -2.49 14.30
N ASN A 102 9.69 -2.92 14.77
CA ASN A 102 8.55 -2.04 15.03
C ASN A 102 8.25 -1.11 13.84
N ALA A 103 8.26 -1.71 12.63
CA ALA A 103 8.13 -0.95 11.38
C ALA A 103 6.77 -0.28 11.24
N VAL A 104 5.68 -0.99 11.61
CA VAL A 104 4.31 -0.47 11.56
C VAL A 104 3.50 -1.04 12.71
N ARG A 105 2.96 -0.18 13.57
CA ARG A 105 1.98 -0.56 14.58
C ARG A 105 0.57 -0.42 14.01
N ALA A 106 -0.37 -1.17 14.57
CA ALA A 106 -1.78 -1.07 14.22
C ALA A 106 -2.62 -0.98 15.49
N ALA A 107 -3.66 -0.18 15.48
CA ALA A 107 -4.66 -0.20 16.52
C ALA A 107 -5.68 -1.30 16.20
N LYS A 108 -6.01 -2.17 17.17
CA LYS A 108 -7.07 -3.16 16.98
C LYS A 108 -8.38 -2.45 16.63
N ARG A 109 -9.01 -2.92 15.54
CA ARG A 109 -10.29 -2.36 15.09
C ARG A 109 -11.39 -2.65 16.12
N ALA A 110 -12.12 -1.63 16.53
CA ALA A 110 -13.32 -1.79 17.32
C ALA A 110 -14.46 -2.40 16.46
N PRO A 111 -15.41 -3.14 17.05
CA PRO A 111 -16.64 -3.52 16.37
C PRO A 111 -17.32 -2.31 15.75
N MET A 112 -17.84 -2.46 14.53
CA MET A 112 -18.47 -1.37 13.81
C MET A 112 -19.80 -1.81 13.20
N THR A 113 -20.71 -0.86 13.03
CA THR A 113 -21.98 -1.08 12.36
C THR A 113 -21.76 -1.11 10.87
N VAL A 114 -22.25 -2.16 10.22
CA VAL A 114 -22.21 -2.37 8.76
C VAL A 114 -23.63 -2.47 8.27
N HIS A 115 -23.97 -1.72 7.22
CA HIS A 115 -25.27 -1.79 6.57
C HIS A 115 -25.27 -2.92 5.54
N ASP A 116 -26.18 -3.88 5.71
CA ASP A 116 -26.36 -4.96 4.74
C ASP A 116 -27.26 -4.46 3.60
N ALA A 117 -26.65 -4.21 2.44
CA ALA A 117 -27.36 -3.71 1.27
C ALA A 117 -28.42 -4.66 0.71
N LEU A 118 -28.40 -5.96 1.09
CA LEU A 118 -29.36 -6.96 0.63
C LEU A 118 -30.59 -7.02 1.55
N THR A 119 -30.37 -6.91 2.86
CA THR A 119 -31.46 -6.99 3.86
C THR A 119 -31.96 -5.63 4.31
N GLY A 120 -31.18 -4.55 4.08
CA GLY A 120 -31.47 -3.22 4.58
C GLY A 120 -31.24 -3.06 6.09
N GLU A 121 -30.67 -4.06 6.75
CA GLU A 121 -30.47 -4.08 8.20
C GLU A 121 -29.04 -3.68 8.58
N ASP A 122 -28.95 -2.97 9.71
CA ASP A 122 -27.67 -2.66 10.33
C ASP A 122 -27.27 -3.78 11.29
N ARG A 123 -26.02 -4.28 11.14
CA ARG A 123 -25.46 -5.26 12.06
C ARG A 123 -24.10 -4.82 12.60
N THR A 124 -23.86 -5.09 13.87
CA THR A 124 -22.53 -4.89 14.46
C THR A 124 -21.61 -6.06 14.06
N VAL A 125 -20.46 -5.73 13.51
CA VAL A 125 -19.45 -6.71 13.09
C VAL A 125 -18.18 -6.49 13.90
N ASP A 126 -17.73 -7.54 14.59
CA ASP A 126 -16.38 -7.65 15.11
C ASP A 126 -15.51 -8.38 14.07
N TYR A 127 -14.50 -7.68 13.56
CA TYR A 127 -13.57 -8.26 12.59
C TYR A 127 -12.48 -9.14 13.23
N GLY A 128 -12.44 -9.24 14.57
CA GLY A 128 -11.45 -10.03 15.31
C GLY A 128 -10.06 -9.38 15.32
N TYR A 129 -9.04 -10.12 14.93
CA TYR A 129 -7.63 -9.66 14.89
C TYR A 129 -7.34 -8.80 13.65
N VAL A 130 -8.15 -7.79 13.44
CA VAL A 130 -7.96 -6.79 12.37
C VAL A 130 -7.49 -5.49 12.97
N GLY A 131 -6.52 -4.84 12.31
CA GLY A 131 -5.96 -3.57 12.75
C GLY A 131 -6.12 -2.46 11.72
N ASP A 132 -6.13 -1.23 12.23
CA ASP A 132 -6.08 -0.01 11.46
C ASP A 132 -4.72 0.67 11.63
N VAL A 133 -4.20 1.21 10.52
CA VAL A 133 -2.89 1.85 10.44
C VAL A 133 -3.06 3.30 10.01
N THR A 134 -2.32 4.19 10.64
CA THR A 134 -2.21 5.61 10.26
C THR A 134 -0.75 5.97 9.95
N ALA A 135 -0.50 7.17 9.47
CA ALA A 135 0.87 7.62 9.21
C ALA A 135 1.72 7.68 10.48
N GLU A 136 1.11 8.03 11.61
CA GLU A 136 1.76 8.13 12.93
C GLU A 136 2.17 6.76 13.48
N SER A 137 1.53 5.69 13.02
CA SER A 137 1.85 4.33 13.42
C SER A 137 3.01 3.71 12.64
N VAL A 138 3.56 4.43 11.64
CA VAL A 138 4.69 4.00 10.83
C VAL A 138 6.01 4.52 11.43
N ASN A 139 6.96 3.62 11.65
CA ASN A 139 8.32 3.99 12.05
C ASN A 139 9.14 4.45 10.84
N ALA A 140 8.86 5.68 10.37
CA ALA A 140 9.54 6.25 9.21
C ALA A 140 11.06 6.33 9.39
N LYS A 141 11.55 6.55 10.62
CA LYS A 141 12.99 6.57 10.93
C LYS A 141 13.64 5.21 10.65
N PHE A 142 13.00 4.12 11.06
CA PHE A 142 13.50 2.77 10.81
C PHE A 142 13.52 2.47 9.30
N LEU A 143 12.40 2.72 8.60
CA LEU A 143 12.33 2.48 7.15
C LEU A 143 13.35 3.32 6.39
N TYR A 144 13.52 4.58 6.77
CA TYR A 144 14.50 5.47 6.15
C TYR A 144 15.94 4.98 6.38
N SER A 145 16.25 4.47 7.58
CA SER A 145 17.57 3.92 7.88
C SER A 145 17.95 2.70 7.02
N LEU A 146 16.98 1.93 6.57
CA LEU A 146 17.18 0.84 5.61
C LEU A 146 17.45 1.39 4.21
N LEU A 147 16.63 2.37 3.77
CA LEU A 147 16.77 3.01 2.46
C LEU A 147 18.12 3.71 2.29
N GLU A 148 18.63 4.39 3.32
CA GLU A 148 19.97 5.01 3.31
C GLU A 148 21.10 4.01 3.12
N ARG A 149 20.90 2.76 3.55
CA ARG A 149 21.86 1.66 3.34
C ARG A 149 21.66 0.90 2.03
N GLY A 150 20.79 1.40 1.16
CA GLY A 150 20.47 0.72 -0.09
C GLY A 150 19.66 -0.56 0.07
N ILE A 151 18.97 -0.73 1.21
CA ILE A 151 18.11 -1.87 1.49
C ILE A 151 16.67 -1.46 1.20
N THR A 152 15.98 -2.22 0.36
CA THR A 152 14.57 -2.01 -0.01
C THR A 152 13.64 -2.76 0.95
N PRO A 153 12.82 -2.09 1.77
CA PRO A 153 11.83 -2.75 2.61
C PRO A 153 10.69 -3.35 1.76
N VAL A 154 10.31 -4.58 2.07
CA VAL A 154 9.14 -5.28 1.50
C VAL A 154 8.18 -5.60 2.63
N LEU A 155 7.13 -4.80 2.77
CA LEU A 155 6.17 -4.88 3.87
C LEU A 155 4.96 -5.75 3.49
N CYS A 156 4.61 -6.72 4.33
CA CYS A 156 3.37 -7.49 4.21
C CYS A 156 2.25 -6.91 5.07
N ALA A 157 1.03 -7.44 4.90
CA ALA A 157 -0.17 -6.94 5.56
C ALA A 157 -0.39 -7.52 6.99
N ILE A 158 0.69 -7.87 7.69
CA ILE A 158 0.68 -8.29 9.09
C ILE A 158 1.42 -7.25 9.92
N ASN A 159 0.74 -6.69 10.91
CA ASN A 159 1.30 -5.71 11.84
C ASN A 159 1.11 -6.16 13.29
N HIS A 160 1.45 -5.33 14.25
CA HIS A 160 1.31 -5.63 15.67
C HIS A 160 0.70 -4.44 16.42
N ASP A 161 0.11 -4.71 17.60
CA ASP A 161 -0.50 -3.66 18.45
C ASP A 161 0.50 -3.01 19.43
N GLY A 162 1.67 -3.59 19.60
CA GLY A 162 2.67 -3.18 20.59
C GLY A 162 2.47 -3.83 21.95
N GLU A 163 1.47 -4.70 22.09
CA GLU A 163 1.12 -5.44 23.32
C GLU A 163 1.36 -6.95 23.19
N GLY A 164 1.98 -7.36 22.08
CA GLY A 164 2.33 -8.76 21.82
C GLY A 164 1.38 -9.48 20.86
N ASN A 165 0.35 -8.80 20.31
CA ASN A 165 -0.58 -9.41 19.39
C ASN A 165 -0.27 -9.01 17.94
N LEU A 166 -0.45 -9.94 17.01
CA LEU A 166 -0.45 -9.66 15.58
C LEU A 166 -1.84 -9.25 15.11
N LEU A 167 -1.88 -8.37 14.11
CA LEU A 167 -3.10 -7.88 13.49
C LEU A 167 -3.00 -7.97 11.97
N ASN A 168 -4.04 -8.52 11.35
CA ASN A 168 -4.23 -8.49 9.91
C ASN A 168 -4.69 -7.08 9.51
N THR A 169 -4.06 -6.49 8.49
CA THR A 169 -4.34 -5.11 8.07
C THR A 169 -4.55 -5.03 6.56
N ASN A 170 -5.04 -3.91 6.09
CA ASN A 170 -5.25 -3.70 4.66
C ASN A 170 -3.96 -3.14 4.01
N ALA A 171 -3.45 -3.82 2.98
CA ALA A 171 -2.21 -3.43 2.31
C ALA A 171 -2.29 -2.07 1.61
N ASP A 172 -3.47 -1.66 1.09
CA ASP A 172 -3.65 -0.33 0.49
C ASP A 172 -3.52 0.76 1.57
N THR A 173 -4.08 0.51 2.77
CA THR A 173 -3.96 1.41 3.92
C THR A 173 -2.51 1.50 4.41
N ILE A 174 -1.79 0.36 4.50
CA ILE A 174 -0.36 0.37 4.87
C ILE A 174 0.44 1.21 3.87
N ALA A 175 0.25 0.99 2.56
CA ALA A 175 0.99 1.71 1.53
C ALA A 175 0.74 3.23 1.60
N SER A 176 -0.52 3.64 1.77
CA SER A 176 -0.90 5.04 1.96
C SER A 176 -0.26 5.63 3.22
N SER A 177 -0.37 4.94 4.38
CA SER A 177 0.20 5.39 5.65
C SER A 177 1.72 5.49 5.59
N VAL A 178 2.39 4.51 4.97
CA VAL A 178 3.85 4.55 4.75
C VAL A 178 4.23 5.71 3.84
N ALA A 179 3.51 5.96 2.75
CA ALA A 179 3.80 7.07 1.85
C ALA A 179 3.68 8.42 2.56
N VAL A 180 2.60 8.63 3.33
CA VAL A 180 2.39 9.86 4.12
C VAL A 180 3.46 10.02 5.20
N ALA A 181 3.77 8.94 5.94
CA ALA A 181 4.80 8.97 6.97
C ALA A 181 6.18 9.33 6.40
N MET A 182 6.54 8.75 5.24
CA MET A 182 7.81 9.06 4.57
C MET A 182 7.84 10.47 4.00
N ALA A 183 6.73 11.01 3.49
CA ALA A 183 6.63 12.39 3.01
C ALA A 183 6.83 13.40 4.14
N ASN A 184 6.33 13.10 5.34
CA ASN A 184 6.43 13.96 6.51
C ASN A 184 7.69 13.70 7.35
N TYR A 185 8.48 12.66 7.04
CA TYR A 185 9.71 12.37 7.77
C TYR A 185 10.79 13.38 7.43
N ARG A 186 11.28 14.05 8.46
CA ARG A 186 12.35 15.07 8.36
C ARG A 186 13.69 14.45 8.69
N TYR A 187 14.64 14.53 7.78
CA TYR A 187 15.99 14.00 7.94
C TYR A 187 17.04 15.12 7.83
N ARG A 188 18.19 14.92 8.47
CA ARG A 188 19.36 15.79 8.25
C ARG A 188 20.19 15.23 7.10
N SER A 189 20.44 16.04 6.09
CA SER A 189 21.37 15.65 5.03
C SER A 189 22.78 15.54 5.64
N PRO A 190 23.54 14.46 5.33
CA PRO A 190 24.95 14.35 5.72
C PRO A 190 25.85 15.40 5.03
N ARG A 191 25.37 16.00 3.96
CA ARG A 191 26.05 17.09 3.25
C ARG A 191 25.29 18.38 3.55
N GLU A 192 25.99 19.42 3.96
CA GLU A 192 25.50 20.79 4.11
C GLU A 192 25.06 21.39 2.76
N VAL A 193 24.09 20.79 2.12
CA VAL A 193 23.47 21.32 0.92
C VAL A 193 22.08 21.80 1.31
N CYS A 194 22.03 22.82 2.13
CA CYS A 194 20.90 23.73 2.06
C CYS A 194 21.04 24.44 0.70
N CYS A 195 20.16 24.14 -0.26
CA CYS A 195 19.95 25.03 -1.38
C CYS A 195 19.53 26.38 -0.76
N LYS A 196 20.36 27.40 -0.88
CA LYS A 196 20.03 28.80 -0.54
C LYS A 196 19.06 29.36 -1.58
N CYS A 197 17.96 28.64 -1.86
CA CYS A 197 16.93 29.09 -2.77
C CYS A 197 15.78 29.66 -1.94
N GLU A 198 15.35 30.87 -2.25
CA GLU A 198 14.29 31.60 -1.55
C GLU A 198 12.91 30.89 -1.65
N ASP A 199 12.75 29.91 -2.57
CA ASP A 199 11.50 29.17 -2.82
C ASP A 199 11.57 27.67 -2.47
N CYS A 200 12.47 27.22 -1.61
CA CYS A 200 12.62 25.81 -1.30
C CYS A 200 11.53 25.28 -0.35
N THR A 201 10.51 24.68 -0.90
CA THR A 201 9.42 24.03 -0.14
C THR A 201 9.85 22.78 0.63
N HIS A 202 11.09 22.31 0.43
CA HIS A 202 11.62 21.07 1.04
C HIS A 202 12.56 21.32 2.22
N CYS A 203 12.93 22.55 2.50
CA CYS A 203 13.70 22.92 3.67
C CYS A 203 12.79 23.43 4.78
N SER A 204 12.92 22.91 5.98
CA SER A 204 12.30 23.49 7.17
C SER A 204 13.23 24.52 7.82
N ASP A 205 12.67 25.40 8.65
CA ASP A 205 13.43 26.45 9.40
C ASP A 205 14.55 25.88 10.26
N ASP A 206 14.50 24.57 10.59
CA ASP A 206 15.52 23.86 11.38
C ASP A 206 16.60 23.18 10.51
N GLY A 207 16.66 23.43 9.21
CA GLY A 207 17.63 22.86 8.25
C GLY A 207 17.42 21.37 7.95
N ARG A 208 16.25 20.83 8.25
CA ARG A 208 15.89 19.46 7.88
C ARG A 208 15.17 19.44 6.54
N LEU A 209 15.37 18.36 5.79
CA LEU A 209 14.78 18.14 4.48
C LEU A 209 13.63 17.12 4.56
N THR A 210 12.64 17.27 3.69
CA THR A 210 11.62 16.26 3.43
C THR A 210 11.88 15.57 2.10
N HIS A 211 11.26 14.41 1.90
CA HIS A 211 11.34 13.68 0.65
C HIS A 211 10.14 13.98 -0.25
N ILE A 212 10.39 14.08 -1.56
CA ILE A 212 9.34 13.91 -2.56
C ILE A 212 8.96 12.42 -2.53
N VAL A 213 7.69 12.13 -2.28
CA VAL A 213 7.18 10.76 -2.18
C VAL A 213 6.05 10.54 -3.17
N ASN A 214 6.19 9.51 -4.00
CA ASN A 214 5.14 9.04 -4.90
C ASN A 214 4.57 7.72 -4.38
N LEU A 215 3.26 7.60 -4.35
CA LEU A 215 2.55 6.36 -4.06
C LEU A 215 2.06 5.75 -5.36
N ILE A 216 2.41 4.48 -5.60
CA ILE A 216 2.06 3.77 -6.83
C ILE A 216 1.24 2.54 -6.46
N TYR A 217 -0.01 2.51 -6.90
CA TYR A 217 -0.86 1.33 -6.81
C TYR A 217 -0.81 0.54 -8.10
N CYS A 218 -0.34 -0.70 -8.03
CA CYS A 218 -0.32 -1.64 -9.15
C CYS A 218 -1.52 -2.58 -9.07
N PHE A 219 -2.38 -2.50 -10.09
CA PHE A 219 -3.58 -3.31 -10.24
C PHE A 219 -3.54 -4.11 -11.54
N GLU A 220 -4.72 -4.66 -11.94
CA GLU A 220 -4.91 -5.45 -13.16
C GLU A 220 -5.28 -4.60 -14.37
N LYS A 221 -5.70 -3.36 -14.16
CA LYS A 221 -6.07 -2.42 -15.21
C LYS A 221 -4.98 -1.39 -15.40
N ASP A 222 -4.91 -0.85 -16.59
CA ASP A 222 -3.88 0.15 -16.94
C ASP A 222 -4.02 1.49 -16.21
N GLY A 223 -5.15 1.72 -15.57
CA GLY A 223 -5.44 2.91 -14.78
C GLY A 223 -6.89 2.93 -14.31
N VAL A 224 -7.38 4.12 -13.98
CA VAL A 224 -8.81 4.36 -13.74
C VAL A 224 -9.50 4.49 -15.09
N LEU A 225 -10.52 3.68 -15.32
CA LEU A 225 -11.28 3.67 -16.57
C LEU A 225 -12.46 4.63 -16.48
N TYR A 226 -12.71 5.37 -17.58
CA TYR A 226 -13.91 6.17 -17.74
C TYR A 226 -15.17 5.30 -17.93
N ASP A 227 -15.02 4.21 -18.69
CA ASP A 227 -16.03 3.15 -18.82
C ASP A 227 -15.41 1.83 -18.33
N LYS A 228 -16.03 1.23 -17.30
CA LYS A 228 -15.56 -0.03 -16.69
C LYS A 228 -15.50 -1.22 -17.66
N ASN A 229 -16.22 -1.14 -18.77
CA ASN A 229 -16.30 -2.18 -19.80
C ASN A 229 -15.34 -1.92 -20.98
N ASP A 230 -14.66 -0.78 -21.01
CA ASP A 230 -13.71 -0.42 -22.05
C ASP A 230 -12.30 -0.20 -21.43
N ASP A 231 -11.43 -1.19 -21.57
CA ASP A 231 -10.07 -1.14 -21.07
C ASP A 231 -9.19 -0.07 -21.75
N SER A 232 -9.63 0.45 -22.91
CA SER A 232 -8.94 1.54 -23.61
C SER A 232 -9.30 2.92 -23.06
N SER A 233 -10.34 3.02 -22.22
CA SER A 233 -10.87 4.28 -21.67
C SER A 233 -10.11 4.79 -20.44
N VAL A 234 -8.80 4.55 -20.35
CA VAL A 234 -7.95 5.00 -19.24
C VAL A 234 -7.94 6.52 -19.15
N ILE A 235 -8.26 7.06 -17.98
CA ILE A 235 -8.15 8.49 -17.67
C ILE A 235 -6.70 8.77 -17.27
N PRO A 236 -5.92 9.56 -18.03
CA PRO A 236 -4.50 9.76 -17.73
C PRO A 236 -4.26 10.55 -16.45
N GLU A 237 -5.13 11.50 -16.14
CA GLU A 237 -5.01 12.40 -15.00
C GLU A 237 -6.35 12.71 -14.36
N ILE A 238 -6.40 12.69 -13.03
CA ILE A 238 -7.60 13.02 -12.25
C ILE A 238 -7.21 14.03 -11.16
N SER A 239 -7.86 15.22 -11.18
CA SER A 239 -7.86 16.17 -10.07
C SER A 239 -8.96 15.83 -9.06
N GLU A 240 -8.90 16.43 -7.88
CA GLU A 240 -9.94 16.23 -6.85
C GLU A 240 -11.32 16.72 -7.35
N GLU A 241 -11.36 17.81 -8.11
CA GLU A 241 -12.58 18.34 -8.73
C GLU A 241 -13.15 17.39 -9.78
N TYR A 242 -12.27 16.86 -10.66
CA TYR A 242 -12.69 15.90 -11.68
C TYR A 242 -13.17 14.59 -11.06
N PHE A 243 -12.54 14.15 -9.98
CA PHE A 243 -13.01 12.97 -9.23
C PHE A 243 -14.42 13.20 -8.65
N ALA A 244 -14.70 14.37 -8.08
CA ALA A 244 -16.03 14.71 -7.58
C ALA A 244 -17.08 14.67 -8.70
N GLN A 245 -16.75 15.19 -9.89
CA GLN A 245 -17.61 15.11 -11.07
C GLN A 245 -17.85 13.66 -11.50
N LEU A 246 -16.80 12.86 -11.70
CA LEU A 246 -16.91 11.45 -12.10
C LEU A 246 -17.75 10.62 -11.11
N LYS A 247 -17.64 10.93 -9.81
CA LYS A 247 -18.45 10.30 -8.77
C LYS A 247 -19.93 10.70 -8.88
N ALA A 248 -20.22 11.97 -9.10
CA ALA A 248 -21.59 12.48 -9.27
C ALA A 248 -22.26 11.87 -10.52
N GLU A 249 -21.50 11.65 -11.59
CA GLU A 249 -21.96 11.04 -12.84
C GLU A 249 -22.07 9.51 -12.77
N GLY A 250 -21.67 8.86 -11.65
CA GLY A 250 -21.66 7.41 -11.50
C GLY A 250 -20.67 6.69 -12.44
N ARG A 251 -19.63 7.37 -12.90
CA ARG A 251 -18.64 6.84 -13.84
C ARG A 251 -17.54 6.02 -13.16
N VAL A 252 -17.32 6.25 -11.88
CA VAL A 252 -16.32 5.49 -11.11
C VAL A 252 -16.97 4.24 -10.53
N ALA A 253 -16.37 3.08 -10.78
CA ALA A 253 -16.83 1.83 -10.18
C ALA A 253 -16.80 1.90 -8.64
N ASP A 254 -17.82 1.36 -7.98
CA ASP A 254 -17.98 1.43 -6.52
C ASP A 254 -16.74 1.02 -5.73
N GLY A 255 -16.02 -0.02 -6.18
CA GLY A 255 -14.76 -0.46 -5.56
C GLY A 255 -13.57 0.50 -5.74
N MET A 256 -13.63 1.45 -6.68
CA MET A 256 -12.59 2.45 -6.92
C MET A 256 -12.78 3.72 -6.09
N ILE A 257 -14.02 4.05 -5.72
CA ILE A 257 -14.32 5.27 -4.93
C ILE A 257 -13.51 5.32 -3.62
N PRO A 258 -13.49 4.27 -2.77
CA PRO A 258 -12.68 4.29 -1.56
C PRO A 258 -11.18 4.42 -1.84
N LYS A 259 -10.69 3.81 -2.92
CA LYS A 259 -9.27 3.87 -3.30
C LYS A 259 -8.86 5.27 -3.72
N LEU A 260 -9.64 5.92 -4.59
CA LEU A 260 -9.40 7.30 -5.04
C LEU A 260 -9.51 8.29 -3.87
N THR A 261 -10.51 8.11 -2.99
CA THR A 261 -10.66 8.94 -1.78
C THR A 261 -9.43 8.81 -0.88
N ASN A 262 -8.92 7.60 -0.64
CA ASN A 262 -7.71 7.40 0.14
C ASN A 262 -6.47 7.97 -0.55
N ALA A 263 -6.42 7.91 -1.88
CA ALA A 263 -5.33 8.48 -2.67
C ALA A 263 -5.27 10.01 -2.56
N PHE A 264 -6.41 10.69 -2.71
CA PHE A 264 -6.49 12.16 -2.51
C PHE A 264 -6.19 12.54 -1.07
N LYS A 265 -6.64 11.75 -0.08
CA LYS A 265 -6.26 11.96 1.31
C LYS A 265 -4.74 11.85 1.52
N ALA A 266 -4.06 10.92 0.84
CA ALA A 266 -2.60 10.82 0.92
C ALA A 266 -1.91 12.06 0.32
N ILE A 267 -2.40 12.58 -0.83
CA ILE A 267 -1.89 13.81 -1.47
C ILE A 267 -2.08 15.01 -0.52
N SER A 268 -3.27 15.15 0.07
CA SER A 268 -3.55 16.24 1.02
C SER A 268 -2.67 16.17 2.28
N ASN A 269 -2.12 14.99 2.60
CA ASN A 269 -1.20 14.77 3.72
C ASN A 269 0.28 14.72 3.32
N GLY A 270 0.65 15.27 2.15
CA GLY A 270 2.04 15.53 1.79
C GLY A 270 2.66 14.58 0.76
N VAL A 271 1.93 13.57 0.28
CA VAL A 271 2.36 12.76 -0.86
C VAL A 271 2.29 13.61 -2.14
N ASP A 272 3.36 13.63 -2.95
CA ASP A 272 3.48 14.48 -4.14
C ASP A 272 2.43 14.11 -5.20
N ARG A 273 2.32 12.84 -5.49
CA ARG A 273 1.30 12.28 -6.39
C ARG A 273 0.99 10.83 -6.09
N VAL A 274 -0.20 10.40 -6.46
CA VAL A 274 -0.57 8.99 -6.46
C VAL A 274 -0.77 8.54 -7.91
N ILE A 275 -0.20 7.38 -8.25
CA ILE A 275 -0.27 6.80 -9.59
C ILE A 275 -0.97 5.45 -9.49
N ILE A 276 -1.97 5.24 -10.33
CA ILE A 276 -2.69 3.97 -10.48
C ILE A 276 -2.34 3.40 -11.85
N LYS A 277 -1.79 2.20 -11.90
CA LYS A 277 -1.36 1.58 -13.14
C LYS A 277 -1.37 0.06 -13.09
N HIS A 278 -1.25 -0.56 -14.26
CA HIS A 278 -1.02 -1.98 -14.35
C HIS A 278 0.39 -2.35 -13.88
N ALA A 279 0.52 -3.51 -13.23
CA ALA A 279 1.81 -3.96 -12.70
C ALA A 279 2.90 -4.13 -13.79
N LEU A 280 2.50 -4.46 -15.02
CA LEU A 280 3.41 -4.57 -16.18
C LEU A 280 3.87 -3.22 -16.76
N ASN A 281 3.22 -2.13 -16.36
CA ASN A 281 3.50 -0.77 -16.84
C ASN A 281 4.31 0.06 -15.84
N LEU A 282 4.98 -0.60 -14.88
CA LEU A 282 5.63 0.06 -13.73
C LEU A 282 6.64 1.14 -14.19
N ASN A 283 7.43 0.86 -15.21
CA ASN A 283 8.46 1.75 -15.75
C ASN A 283 8.00 2.56 -16.99
N THR A 284 6.71 2.55 -17.32
CA THR A 284 6.15 3.32 -18.43
C THR A 284 5.41 4.56 -17.95
N ALA A 285 5.03 5.45 -18.88
CA ALA A 285 4.17 6.59 -18.60
C ALA A 285 2.68 6.23 -18.50
N LEU A 286 2.29 4.99 -18.84
CA LEU A 286 0.91 4.54 -18.81
C LEU A 286 0.38 4.47 -17.36
N GLY A 287 -0.87 4.84 -17.19
CA GLY A 287 -1.56 4.85 -15.91
C GLY A 287 -2.37 6.12 -15.68
N THR A 288 -3.01 6.21 -14.52
CA THR A 288 -3.72 7.39 -14.06
C THR A 288 -2.91 8.09 -12.97
N THR A 289 -2.60 9.36 -13.16
CA THR A 289 -1.95 10.19 -12.14
C THR A 289 -2.98 11.03 -11.43
N LEU A 290 -3.01 10.93 -10.09
CA LEU A 290 -3.79 11.82 -9.24
C LEU A 290 -2.87 12.91 -8.70
N LYS A 291 -3.34 14.15 -8.77
CA LYS A 291 -2.64 15.33 -8.24
C LYS A 291 -3.63 16.34 -7.68
N LYS A 292 -3.12 17.30 -6.89
CA LYS A 292 -3.91 18.43 -6.44
C LYS A 292 -4.49 19.21 -7.59
#